data_e03203cad1fe5a5807edb7cc5f113fd1
#
_entry.id   e03203cad1fe5a5807edb7cc5f113fd1
#
_cell.length_a   1.000
_cell.length_b   1.000
_cell.length_c   1.000
_cell.angle_alpha   90.00
_cell.angle_beta   90.00
_cell.angle_gamma   90.00
#
_symmetry.space_group_name_H-M   'P 1'
#
loop_
_entity.id
_entity.type
_entity.pdbx_description
1 polymer ?
#
loop_
_entity_poly.entity_id
_entity_poly.type
_entity_poly.pdbx_seq_one_letter_code
_entity_poly.pdbx_strand_id
1 'polypeptide(L)'
;MLSEVMVKYMLAYDGIAEPAYDNTHANRIRILKNNDLLPREIDNTLYILRKARNDAAHNAADECEKALNNLQLMYELCVWYMQTYGDYNYEPTGYVQPVDMTVCLADLEKENAELEERNQQLLIEIEQIQKNGGADSKRRTVAYQKALNVHLSEAQTREL
;
A
#
# COMPACT_ATOMS: atom_id res chain seq x y z
N MET A 1 0.57 -16.06 12.54
CA MET A 1 0.60 -14.60 12.40
C MET A 1 1.94 -14.05 12.85
N LEU A 2 2.50 -12.98 12.20
CA LEU A 2 3.85 -12.49 12.50
C LEU A 2 4.05 -12.13 13.98
N SER A 3 3.12 -11.35 14.58
CA SER A 3 3.20 -10.98 16.01
C SER A 3 3.23 -12.19 16.96
N GLU A 4 2.59 -13.30 16.61
CA GLU A 4 2.64 -14.53 17.41
C GLU A 4 4.01 -15.19 17.35
N VAL A 5 4.63 -15.19 16.18
CA VAL A 5 5.97 -15.71 15.97
C VAL A 5 6.99 -14.85 16.74
N MET A 6 6.88 -13.52 16.63
CA MET A 6 7.74 -12.60 17.37
C MET A 6 7.68 -12.84 18.88
N VAL A 7 6.46 -12.95 19.45
CA VAL A 7 6.28 -13.21 20.90
C VAL A 7 6.91 -14.54 21.34
N LYS A 8 6.85 -15.58 20.50
CA LYS A 8 7.56 -16.85 20.78
C LYS A 8 9.07 -16.67 20.79
N TYR A 9 9.61 -15.94 19.83
CA TYR A 9 11.05 -15.66 19.78
C TYR A 9 11.51 -14.81 20.96
N MET A 10 10.71 -13.83 21.41
CA MET A 10 10.99 -13.03 22.60
C MET A 10 11.11 -13.92 23.85
N LEU A 11 10.13 -14.81 24.09
CA LEU A 11 10.20 -15.75 25.21
C LEU A 11 11.46 -16.62 25.15
N ALA A 12 11.78 -17.15 23.96
CA ALA A 12 12.97 -17.98 23.79
C ALA A 12 14.27 -17.20 23.99
N TYR A 13 14.34 -15.97 23.49
CA TYR A 13 15.51 -15.09 23.64
C TYR A 13 15.79 -14.74 25.10
N ASP A 14 14.73 -14.43 25.85
CA ASP A 14 14.82 -14.10 27.28
C ASP A 14 14.90 -15.36 28.20
N GLY A 15 14.99 -16.54 27.60
CA GLY A 15 15.11 -17.80 28.34
C GLY A 15 13.86 -18.18 29.13
N ILE A 16 12.69 -17.65 28.76
CA ILE A 16 11.41 -17.92 29.41
C ILE A 16 10.78 -19.14 28.74
N ALA A 17 10.52 -20.18 29.53
CA ALA A 17 9.88 -21.38 29.03
C ALA A 17 8.44 -21.10 28.55
N GLU A 18 8.06 -21.67 27.40
CA GLU A 18 6.67 -21.66 26.97
C GLU A 18 5.79 -22.36 28.01
N PRO A 19 4.57 -21.83 28.29
CA PRO A 19 3.67 -22.45 29.24
C PRO A 19 3.27 -23.85 28.76
N ALA A 20 3.36 -24.84 29.64
CA ALA A 20 2.98 -26.22 29.34
C ALA A 20 1.46 -26.36 29.08
N TYR A 21 0.68 -25.51 29.71
CA TYR A 21 -0.78 -25.39 29.57
C TYR A 21 -1.10 -23.98 29.11
N ASP A 22 -2.15 -23.83 28.31
CA ASP A 22 -2.57 -22.53 27.76
C ASP A 22 -1.45 -21.79 26.99
N ASN A 23 -1.00 -22.41 25.91
CA ASN A 23 0.01 -21.85 25.00
C ASN A 23 -0.60 -20.87 23.97
N THR A 24 -1.68 -20.18 24.36
CA THR A 24 -2.32 -19.17 23.53
C THR A 24 -1.42 -17.92 23.36
N HIS A 25 -1.61 -17.21 22.22
CA HIS A 25 -0.91 -15.96 21.99
C HIS A 25 -1.14 -14.92 23.11
N ALA A 26 -2.38 -14.86 23.62
CA ALA A 26 -2.73 -13.95 24.72
C ALA A 26 -1.95 -14.28 26.02
N ASN A 27 -1.78 -15.56 26.34
CA ASN A 27 -1.05 -15.96 27.54
C ASN A 27 0.44 -15.70 27.40
N ARG A 28 1.02 -15.91 26.22
CA ARG A 28 2.44 -15.56 25.96
C ARG A 28 2.68 -14.07 26.14
N ILE A 29 1.80 -13.20 25.62
CA ILE A 29 1.89 -11.74 25.84
C ILE A 29 1.82 -11.42 27.33
N ARG A 30 0.89 -12.05 28.07
CA ARG A 30 0.77 -11.85 29.52
C ARG A 30 2.05 -12.24 30.29
N ILE A 31 2.70 -13.33 29.88
CA ILE A 31 3.97 -13.76 30.50
C ILE A 31 5.07 -12.71 30.25
N LEU A 32 5.23 -12.23 29.03
CA LEU A 32 6.22 -11.17 28.71
C LEU A 32 5.95 -9.91 29.53
N LYS A 33 4.67 -9.49 29.63
CA LYS A 33 4.26 -8.35 30.43
C LYS A 33 4.56 -8.51 31.91
N ASN A 34 4.31 -9.68 32.50
CA ASN A 34 4.58 -9.97 33.90
C ASN A 34 6.09 -10.04 34.23
N ASN A 35 6.94 -10.17 33.22
CA ASN A 35 8.39 -10.09 33.33
C ASN A 35 8.97 -8.72 32.94
N ASP A 36 8.11 -7.68 32.81
CA ASP A 36 8.48 -6.31 32.45
C ASP A 36 9.24 -6.19 31.11
N LEU A 37 9.03 -7.14 30.18
CA LEU A 37 9.67 -7.19 28.87
C LEU A 37 8.91 -6.44 27.78
N LEU A 38 7.68 -5.96 28.08
CA LEU A 38 6.83 -5.25 27.14
C LEU A 38 6.59 -3.81 27.58
N PRO A 39 7.11 -2.81 26.87
CA PRO A 39 6.65 -1.43 27.02
C PRO A 39 5.13 -1.34 26.81
N ARG A 40 4.50 -0.37 27.47
CA ARG A 40 3.04 -0.19 27.43
C ARG A 40 2.51 -0.02 26.02
N GLU A 41 3.25 0.70 25.18
CA GLU A 41 2.91 0.96 23.79
C GLU A 41 2.88 -0.34 22.97
N ILE A 42 3.87 -1.20 23.19
CA ILE A 42 4.00 -2.50 22.51
C ILE A 42 2.92 -3.49 22.99
N ASP A 43 2.62 -3.51 24.29
CA ASP A 43 1.50 -4.30 24.83
C ASP A 43 0.17 -3.89 24.17
N ASN A 44 -0.09 -2.59 24.04
CA ASN A 44 -1.27 -2.06 23.36
C ASN A 44 -1.30 -2.45 21.87
N THR A 45 -0.19 -2.32 21.16
CA THR A 45 -0.08 -2.71 19.74
C THR A 45 -0.37 -4.20 19.56
N LEU A 46 0.21 -5.07 20.36
CA LEU A 46 -0.05 -6.51 20.34
C LEU A 46 -1.51 -6.84 20.62
N TYR A 47 -2.14 -6.13 21.57
CA TYR A 47 -3.56 -6.28 21.87
C TYR A 47 -4.44 -5.91 20.67
N ILE A 48 -4.19 -4.76 20.02
CA ILE A 48 -4.94 -4.27 18.85
C ILE A 48 -4.80 -5.27 17.70
N LEU A 49 -3.59 -5.69 17.36
CA LEU A 49 -3.33 -6.63 16.27
C LEU A 49 -3.97 -8.00 16.51
N ARG A 50 -3.98 -8.49 17.77
CA ARG A 50 -4.66 -9.73 18.14
C ARG A 50 -6.17 -9.62 17.99
N LYS A 51 -6.74 -8.49 18.42
CA LYS A 51 -8.17 -8.20 18.27
C LYS A 51 -8.58 -8.11 16.81
N ALA A 52 -7.83 -7.37 16.01
CA ALA A 52 -8.07 -7.22 14.56
C ALA A 52 -8.08 -8.58 13.83
N ARG A 53 -7.18 -9.51 14.21
CA ARG A 53 -7.17 -10.87 13.67
C ARG A 53 -8.48 -11.61 13.97
N ASN A 54 -8.97 -11.53 15.21
CA ASN A 54 -10.18 -12.21 15.60
C ASN A 54 -11.41 -11.63 14.89
N ASP A 55 -11.47 -10.30 14.77
CA ASP A 55 -12.55 -9.60 14.08
C ASP A 55 -12.57 -9.94 12.57
N ALA A 56 -11.41 -9.98 11.92
CA ALA A 56 -11.28 -10.36 10.51
C ALA A 56 -11.70 -11.83 10.24
N ALA A 57 -11.50 -12.72 11.21
CA ALA A 57 -11.92 -14.12 11.09
C ALA A 57 -13.45 -14.29 11.16
N HIS A 58 -14.17 -13.32 11.71
CA HIS A 58 -15.62 -13.40 11.93
C HIS A 58 -16.42 -12.43 11.04
N ASN A 59 -15.82 -11.34 10.61
CA ASN A 59 -16.45 -10.30 9.79
C ASN A 59 -15.64 -10.12 8.51
N ALA A 60 -16.14 -10.64 7.41
CA ALA A 60 -15.55 -10.46 6.08
C ALA A 60 -15.79 -9.05 5.50
N ALA A 61 -15.98 -8.03 6.35
CA ALA A 61 -16.18 -6.66 5.89
C ALA A 61 -14.84 -6.06 5.45
N ASP A 62 -14.86 -5.55 4.25
CA ASP A 62 -13.74 -4.86 3.60
C ASP A 62 -13.49 -3.50 4.29
N GLU A 63 -12.69 -3.51 5.36
CA GLU A 63 -12.31 -2.32 6.11
C GLU A 63 -10.85 -1.96 5.75
N CYS A 64 -10.64 -1.47 4.53
CA CYS A 64 -9.33 -1.08 4.00
C CYS A 64 -8.57 -0.14 4.96
N GLU A 65 -9.23 0.85 5.52
CA GLU A 65 -8.63 1.78 6.47
C GLU A 65 -8.10 1.08 7.73
N LYS A 66 -8.88 0.14 8.29
CA LYS A 66 -8.42 -0.66 9.44
C LYS A 66 -7.25 -1.57 9.08
N ALA A 67 -7.25 -2.13 7.88
CA ALA A 67 -6.14 -2.96 7.40
C ALA A 67 -4.85 -2.13 7.27
N LEU A 68 -4.92 -0.91 6.71
CA LEU A 68 -3.80 0.01 6.59
C LEU A 68 -3.27 0.45 7.96
N ASN A 69 -4.15 0.79 8.90
CA ASN A 69 -3.76 1.12 10.27
C ASN A 69 -3.08 -0.06 10.98
N ASN A 70 -3.59 -1.29 10.81
CA ASN A 70 -2.96 -2.49 11.37
C ASN A 70 -1.59 -2.78 10.73
N LEU A 71 -1.42 -2.47 9.44
CA LEU A 71 -0.14 -2.61 8.75
C LEU A 71 0.89 -1.63 9.31
N GLN A 72 0.50 -0.38 9.56
CA GLN A 72 1.37 0.61 10.21
C GLN A 72 1.77 0.15 11.62
N LEU A 73 0.81 -0.28 12.44
CA LEU A 73 1.11 -0.82 13.79
C LEU A 73 2.06 -2.03 13.73
N MET A 74 1.90 -2.89 12.71
CA MET A 74 2.79 -4.03 12.51
C MET A 74 4.20 -3.58 12.14
N TYR A 75 4.34 -2.54 11.29
CA TYR A 75 5.63 -1.95 10.95
C TYR A 75 6.32 -1.40 12.21
N GLU A 76 5.63 -0.61 13.02
CA GLU A 76 6.16 -0.04 14.28
C GLU A 76 6.61 -1.14 15.25
N LEU A 77 5.80 -2.21 15.38
CA LEU A 77 6.16 -3.39 16.16
C LEU A 77 7.43 -4.08 15.62
N CYS A 78 7.58 -4.21 14.31
CA CYS A 78 8.77 -4.78 13.69
C CYS A 78 10.02 -3.93 13.94
N VAL A 79 9.91 -2.60 13.83
CA VAL A 79 11.01 -1.67 14.12
C VAL A 79 11.47 -1.82 15.56
N TRP A 80 10.54 -1.76 16.51
CA TRP A 80 10.85 -1.95 17.92
C TRP A 80 11.51 -3.32 18.19
N TYR A 81 10.96 -4.38 17.58
CA TYR A 81 11.51 -5.73 17.73
C TYR A 81 12.95 -5.83 17.21
N MET A 82 13.20 -5.26 16.03
CA MET A 82 14.57 -5.25 15.46
C MET A 82 15.55 -4.49 16.33
N GLN A 83 15.16 -3.34 16.88
CA GLN A 83 16.01 -2.54 17.78
C GLN A 83 16.23 -3.17 19.15
N THR A 84 15.29 -4.00 19.62
CA THR A 84 15.35 -4.62 20.95
C THR A 84 16.00 -6.01 20.93
N TYR A 85 15.64 -6.84 19.95
CA TYR A 85 16.03 -8.25 19.86
C TYR A 85 16.96 -8.58 18.69
N GLY A 86 17.11 -7.67 17.72
CA GLY A 86 17.98 -7.82 16.57
C GLY A 86 19.24 -6.97 16.68
N ASP A 87 19.24 -5.84 15.99
CA ASP A 87 20.36 -4.89 15.99
C ASP A 87 19.94 -3.58 16.65
N TYR A 88 20.57 -3.24 17.77
CA TYR A 88 20.30 -1.98 18.50
C TYR A 88 20.52 -0.72 17.64
N ASN A 89 21.43 -0.79 16.66
CA ASN A 89 21.70 0.32 15.74
C ASN A 89 20.83 0.26 14.47
N TYR A 90 19.80 -0.57 14.46
CA TYR A 90 18.90 -0.66 13.30
C TYR A 90 18.19 0.67 13.02
N GLU A 91 18.48 1.25 11.87
CA GLU A 91 17.83 2.45 11.36
C GLU A 91 16.69 2.07 10.41
N PRO A 92 15.43 2.26 10.79
CA PRO A 92 14.32 1.92 9.92
C PRO A 92 14.20 2.90 8.76
N THR A 93 13.87 2.41 7.57
CA THR A 93 13.33 3.24 6.51
C THR A 93 11.92 3.69 6.92
N GLY A 94 11.54 4.96 6.71
CA GLY A 94 10.23 5.47 7.10
C GLY A 94 9.08 4.60 6.55
N TYR A 95 7.97 4.50 7.30
CA TYR A 95 6.78 3.80 6.83
C TYR A 95 6.20 4.50 5.60
N VAL A 96 5.97 3.73 4.54
CA VAL A 96 5.25 4.19 3.36
C VAL A 96 3.94 3.42 3.29
N GLN A 97 2.83 4.14 3.40
CA GLN A 97 1.51 3.53 3.31
C GLN A 97 1.28 3.00 1.90
N PRO A 98 0.86 1.74 1.73
CA PRO A 98 0.48 1.22 0.42
C PRO A 98 -0.68 2.03 -0.18
N VAL A 99 -0.57 2.34 -1.47
CA VAL A 99 -1.64 2.99 -2.22
C VAL A 99 -2.64 1.92 -2.63
N ASP A 100 -3.93 2.24 -2.52
CA ASP A 100 -4.97 1.36 -3.05
C ASP A 100 -4.91 1.36 -4.59
N MET A 101 -4.32 0.30 -5.12
CA MET A 101 -4.14 0.12 -6.57
C MET A 101 -5.47 0.04 -7.32
N THR A 102 -6.56 -0.38 -6.66
CA THR A 102 -7.89 -0.46 -7.31
C THR A 102 -8.46 0.91 -7.57
N VAL A 103 -8.27 1.86 -6.65
CA VAL A 103 -8.68 3.26 -6.83
C VAL A 103 -7.82 3.92 -7.91
N CYS A 104 -6.51 3.73 -7.87
CA CYS A 104 -5.60 4.23 -8.90
C CYS A 104 -5.93 3.69 -10.30
N LEU A 105 -6.24 2.40 -10.42
CA LEU A 105 -6.62 1.79 -11.70
C LEU A 105 -7.94 2.37 -12.23
N ALA A 106 -8.96 2.52 -11.38
CA ALA A 106 -10.24 3.10 -11.78
C ALA A 106 -10.11 4.56 -12.25
N ASP A 107 -9.27 5.35 -11.56
CA ASP A 107 -8.99 6.73 -11.94
C ASP A 107 -8.22 6.80 -13.28
N LEU A 108 -7.23 5.93 -13.49
CA LEU A 108 -6.48 5.82 -14.73
C LEU A 108 -7.35 5.33 -15.90
N GLU A 109 -8.25 4.37 -15.69
CA GLU A 109 -9.21 3.90 -16.70
C GLU A 109 -10.16 5.02 -17.11
N LYS A 110 -10.64 5.82 -16.15
CA LYS A 110 -11.48 6.98 -16.42
C LYS A 110 -10.74 8.06 -17.23
N GLU A 111 -9.50 8.38 -16.82
CA GLU A 111 -8.66 9.35 -17.53
C GLU A 111 -8.35 8.88 -18.96
N ASN A 112 -8.04 7.60 -19.13
CA ASN A 112 -7.84 7.01 -20.47
C ASN A 112 -9.11 7.11 -21.35
N ALA A 113 -10.29 6.81 -20.80
CA ALA A 113 -11.54 6.93 -21.54
C ALA A 113 -11.82 8.38 -21.97
N GLU A 114 -11.57 9.36 -21.10
CA GLU A 114 -11.70 10.78 -21.41
C GLU A 114 -10.71 11.23 -22.51
N LEU A 115 -9.47 10.73 -22.45
CA LEU A 115 -8.45 11.01 -23.46
C LEU A 115 -8.79 10.37 -24.81
N GLU A 116 -9.32 9.15 -24.83
CA GLU A 116 -9.78 8.48 -26.06
C GLU A 116 -10.93 9.24 -26.72
N GLU A 117 -11.92 9.68 -25.93
CA GLU A 117 -13.03 10.49 -26.45
C GLU A 117 -12.53 11.81 -27.05
N ARG A 118 -11.61 12.48 -26.38
CA ARG A 118 -11.01 13.73 -26.88
C ARG A 118 -10.18 13.50 -28.14
N ASN A 119 -9.46 12.41 -28.23
CA ASN A 119 -8.72 12.02 -29.44
C ASN A 119 -9.66 11.78 -30.61
N GLN A 120 -10.81 11.10 -30.41
CA GLN A 120 -11.80 10.89 -31.44
C GLN A 120 -12.39 12.23 -31.91
N GLN A 121 -12.70 13.15 -31.00
CA GLN A 121 -13.21 14.49 -31.37
C GLN A 121 -12.17 15.26 -32.19
N LEU A 122 -10.90 15.24 -31.83
CA LEU A 122 -9.84 15.90 -32.57
C LEU A 122 -9.66 15.29 -33.98
N LEU A 123 -9.80 13.98 -34.13
CA LEU A 123 -9.72 13.31 -35.41
C LEU A 123 -10.87 13.76 -36.34
N ILE A 124 -12.09 13.89 -35.81
CA ILE A 124 -13.24 14.40 -36.56
C ILE A 124 -13.02 15.87 -37.01
N GLU A 125 -12.47 16.71 -36.09
CA GLU A 125 -12.13 18.08 -36.44
C GLU A 125 -11.06 18.15 -37.55
N ILE A 126 -10.03 17.32 -37.46
CA ILE A 126 -8.98 17.23 -38.49
C ILE A 126 -9.58 16.82 -39.81
N GLU A 127 -10.47 15.84 -39.86
CA GLU A 127 -11.16 15.43 -41.10
C GLU A 127 -12.02 16.56 -41.68
N GLN A 128 -12.75 17.31 -40.84
CA GLN A 128 -13.54 18.45 -41.27
C GLN A 128 -12.67 19.56 -41.84
N ILE A 129 -11.56 19.88 -41.21
CA ILE A 129 -10.58 20.86 -41.69
C ILE A 129 -9.98 20.41 -43.03
N GLN A 130 -9.67 19.12 -43.17
CA GLN A 130 -9.18 18.56 -44.44
C GLN A 130 -10.19 18.65 -45.59
N LYS A 131 -11.47 18.42 -45.28
CA LYS A 131 -12.57 18.51 -46.29
C LYS A 131 -12.88 19.94 -46.68
N ASN A 132 -12.75 20.89 -45.74
CA ASN A 132 -13.16 22.29 -45.98
C ASN A 132 -12.01 23.22 -46.41
N GLY A 133 -10.78 22.74 -46.48
CA GLY A 133 -9.61 23.61 -46.58
C GLY A 133 -8.74 23.47 -47.82
N GLY A 134 -8.33 24.62 -48.38
CA GLY A 134 -7.27 24.74 -49.37
C GLY A 134 -5.86 24.53 -48.74
N ALA A 135 -4.81 24.83 -49.50
CA ALA A 135 -3.38 24.49 -49.17
C ALA A 135 -2.88 24.91 -47.79
N ASP A 136 -3.45 25.93 -47.16
CA ASP A 136 -3.06 26.41 -45.81
C ASP A 136 -3.59 25.51 -44.69
N SER A 137 -4.71 24.83 -44.92
CA SER A 137 -5.27 23.87 -43.97
C SER A 137 -4.42 22.61 -43.85
N LYS A 138 -3.82 22.14 -44.95
CA LYS A 138 -2.94 20.95 -44.92
C LYS A 138 -1.71 21.16 -44.03
N ARG A 139 -1.13 22.35 -44.01
CA ARG A 139 0.02 22.67 -43.11
C ARG A 139 -0.36 22.65 -41.64
N ARG A 140 -1.53 23.18 -41.26
CA ARG A 140 -2.06 23.15 -39.89
C ARG A 140 -2.34 21.72 -39.43
N THR A 141 -2.94 20.89 -40.26
CA THR A 141 -3.27 19.49 -39.96
C THR A 141 -2.02 18.66 -39.63
N VAL A 142 -0.94 18.84 -40.44
CA VAL A 142 0.34 18.14 -40.18
C VAL A 142 0.97 18.59 -38.85
N ALA A 143 0.84 19.87 -38.49
CA ALA A 143 1.35 20.38 -37.21
C ALA A 143 0.56 19.80 -36.03
N TYR A 144 -0.77 19.69 -36.12
CA TYR A 144 -1.62 19.08 -35.10
C TYR A 144 -1.33 17.57 -34.91
N GLN A 145 -1.18 16.81 -35.98
CA GLN A 145 -0.84 15.39 -35.92
C GLN A 145 0.55 15.17 -35.31
N LYS A 146 1.51 16.04 -35.58
CA LYS A 146 2.85 15.97 -34.98
C LYS A 146 2.81 16.25 -33.48
N ALA A 147 2.01 17.22 -33.02
CA ALA A 147 1.81 17.51 -31.61
C ALA A 147 1.10 16.36 -30.87
N LEU A 148 0.09 15.73 -31.47
CA LEU A 148 -0.62 14.59 -30.93
C LEU A 148 0.31 13.37 -30.71
N ASN A 149 1.16 13.06 -31.69
CA ASN A 149 2.11 11.97 -31.61
C ASN A 149 3.20 12.19 -30.55
N VAL A 150 3.58 13.43 -30.28
CA VAL A 150 4.52 13.77 -29.19
C VAL A 150 3.89 13.48 -27.83
N HIS A 151 2.63 13.87 -27.61
CA HIS A 151 1.94 13.58 -26.34
C HIS A 151 1.71 12.10 -26.09
N LEU A 152 1.40 11.31 -27.11
CA LEU A 152 1.25 9.86 -26.99
C LEU A 152 2.57 9.15 -26.68
N SER A 153 3.69 9.63 -27.24
CA SER A 153 5.01 9.07 -26.96
C SER A 153 5.53 9.44 -25.55
N GLU A 154 5.17 10.62 -25.02
CA GLU A 154 5.49 11.05 -23.67
C GLU A 154 4.67 10.29 -22.61
N ALA A 155 3.42 9.93 -22.89
CA ALA A 155 2.61 9.08 -22.03
C ALA A 155 3.18 7.66 -21.93
N GLN A 156 3.59 7.07 -23.06
CA GLN A 156 4.21 5.74 -23.10
C GLN A 156 5.59 5.67 -22.42
N THR A 157 6.34 6.79 -22.34
CA THR A 157 7.67 6.81 -21.68
C THR A 157 7.59 6.98 -20.15
N ARG A 158 6.43 7.31 -19.60
CA ARG A 158 6.20 7.39 -18.15
C ARG A 158 5.79 6.05 -17.53
N GLU A 159 5.54 5.02 -18.34
CA GLU A 159 5.15 3.66 -17.91
C GLU A 159 6.33 2.68 -17.84
N LEU A 160 7.58 3.13 -18.06
CA LEU A 160 8.83 2.39 -17.89
C LEU A 160 9.68 2.95 -16.73
#